data_b508237e63ab97b2572561ef689c1aca
#
_entry.id   b508237e63ab97b2572561ef689c1aca
#
_cell.length_a   1.000
_cell.length_b   1.000
_cell.length_c   1.000
_cell.angle_alpha   90.00
_cell.angle_beta   90.00
_cell.angle_gamma   90.00
#
_symmetry.space_group_name_H-M   'P 1'
#
loop_
_entity.id
_entity.type
_entity.pdbx_description
1 polymer ?
#
loop_
_entity_poly.entity_id
_entity_poly.type
_entity_poly.pdbx_seq_one_letter_code
_entity_poly.pdbx_strand_id
1 'polypeptide(L)'
;MVNSVGRPKVAVDIDGVVCDLSGAIRKRLLGEGWTVDETVYPWADEEWFLRNSDIYLEGEPIQAALEGLKELKRSYEVVFVTRRPKEAEEYTLRWLDSAGFGDETVIFTTDKGRTAKGLRVVFAIEDGPEDILSYRRENVPVCIVNRPYNLGLPSDLSMLW
;
A
#
# COMPACT_ATOMS: atom_id res chain seq x y z
N MET A 1 33.46 2.91 -18.37
CA MET A 1 32.06 2.49 -18.27
C MET A 1 31.52 2.96 -16.93
N VAL A 2 30.67 3.96 -16.92
CA VAL A 2 29.99 4.38 -15.70
C VAL A 2 28.93 3.32 -15.43
N ASN A 3 29.12 2.49 -14.39
CA ASN A 3 28.05 1.65 -13.88
C ASN A 3 26.91 2.59 -13.47
N SER A 4 25.85 2.64 -14.24
CA SER A 4 24.62 3.28 -13.79
C SER A 4 24.06 2.42 -12.65
N VAL A 5 24.48 2.73 -11.44
CA VAL A 5 23.80 2.21 -10.25
C VAL A 5 22.38 2.75 -10.36
N GLY A 6 21.41 1.87 -10.64
CA GLY A 6 19.99 2.25 -10.68
C GLY A 6 19.61 2.94 -9.37
N ARG A 7 18.57 3.79 -9.42
CA ARG A 7 18.05 4.42 -8.22
C ARG A 7 17.67 3.35 -7.18
N PRO A 8 17.92 3.57 -5.87
CA PRO A 8 17.50 2.65 -4.84
C PRO A 8 15.96 2.49 -4.86
N LYS A 9 15.46 1.29 -4.57
CA LYS A 9 14.04 0.96 -4.60
C LYS A 9 13.37 1.21 -3.27
N VAL A 10 12.13 1.69 -3.32
CA VAL A 10 11.25 1.86 -2.16
C VAL A 10 9.97 1.08 -2.42
N ALA A 11 9.56 0.23 -1.45
CA ALA A 11 8.28 -0.43 -1.49
C ALA A 11 7.20 0.48 -0.93
N VAL A 12 6.08 0.61 -1.64
CA VAL A 12 4.96 1.46 -1.22
C VAL A 12 3.68 0.64 -1.28
N ASP A 13 2.92 0.61 -0.18
CA ASP A 13 1.58 0.04 -0.22
C ASP A 13 0.60 0.98 -0.92
N ILE A 14 -0.53 0.44 -1.35
CA ILE A 14 -1.57 1.20 -2.04
C ILE A 14 -2.65 1.64 -1.06
N ASP A 15 -3.33 0.67 -0.43
CA ASP A 15 -4.50 0.91 0.40
C ASP A 15 -4.11 1.45 1.78
N GLY A 16 -4.71 2.57 2.19
CA GLY A 16 -4.33 3.26 3.41
C GLY A 16 -3.04 4.10 3.31
N VAL A 17 -2.29 4.00 2.22
CA VAL A 17 -1.06 4.78 1.97
C VAL A 17 -1.29 5.83 0.89
N VAL A 18 -1.65 5.44 -0.33
CA VAL A 18 -1.92 6.37 -1.44
C VAL A 18 -3.38 6.39 -1.87
N CYS A 19 -4.13 5.36 -1.50
CA CYS A 19 -5.54 5.15 -1.79
C CYS A 19 -6.32 5.07 -0.48
N ASP A 20 -7.29 5.95 -0.28
CA ASP A 20 -8.28 5.80 0.81
C ASP A 20 -9.37 4.83 0.36
N LEU A 21 -9.06 3.55 0.42
CA LEU A 21 -10.02 2.49 0.16
C LEU A 21 -11.01 2.30 1.32
N SER A 22 -10.61 2.70 2.53
CA SER A 22 -11.41 2.53 3.75
C SER A 22 -12.79 3.15 3.64
N GLY A 23 -12.89 4.34 3.09
CA GLY A 23 -14.17 5.02 2.89
C GLY A 23 -15.10 4.26 1.96
N ALA A 24 -14.60 3.71 0.86
CA ALA A 24 -15.37 2.92 -0.10
C ALA A 24 -15.84 1.60 0.53
N ILE A 25 -14.95 0.85 1.20
CA ILE A 25 -15.30 -0.39 1.90
C ILE A 25 -16.37 -0.13 2.96
N ARG A 26 -16.15 0.87 3.81
CA ARG A 26 -17.10 1.24 4.87
C ARG A 26 -18.47 1.53 4.30
N LYS A 27 -18.56 2.34 3.25
CA LYS A 27 -19.83 2.67 2.59
C LYS A 27 -20.54 1.43 2.08
N ARG A 28 -19.83 0.49 1.47
CA ARG A 28 -20.39 -0.75 0.93
C ARG A 28 -20.85 -1.67 2.06
N LEU A 29 -20.03 -1.90 3.09
CA LEU A 29 -20.39 -2.74 4.24
C LEU A 29 -21.61 -2.19 4.99
N LEU A 30 -21.67 -0.89 5.24
CA LEU A 30 -22.84 -0.26 5.88
C LEU A 30 -24.10 -0.42 5.02
N GLY A 31 -23.97 -0.34 3.69
CA GLY A 31 -25.07 -0.60 2.75
C GLY A 31 -25.55 -2.05 2.79
N GLU A 32 -24.68 -3.00 3.14
CA GLU A 32 -25.00 -4.42 3.36
C GLU A 32 -25.54 -4.72 4.77
N GLY A 33 -25.60 -3.71 5.65
CA GLY A 33 -26.09 -3.85 7.03
C GLY A 33 -25.04 -4.29 8.04
N TRP A 34 -23.75 -4.21 7.69
CA TRP A 34 -22.66 -4.51 8.62
C TRP A 34 -22.39 -3.34 9.56
N THR A 35 -21.80 -3.65 10.73
CA THR A 35 -21.19 -2.64 11.60
C THR A 35 -19.69 -2.62 11.37
N VAL A 36 -19.09 -1.42 11.32
CA VAL A 36 -17.65 -1.23 11.07
C VAL A 36 -17.01 -0.62 12.30
N ASP A 37 -15.99 -1.29 12.84
CA ASP A 37 -15.12 -0.79 13.90
C ASP A 37 -13.78 -0.35 13.25
N GLU A 38 -13.51 0.96 13.24
CA GLU A 38 -12.33 1.53 12.60
C GLU A 38 -11.00 1.14 13.28
N THR A 39 -11.04 0.58 14.48
CA THR A 39 -9.86 0.08 15.19
C THR A 39 -9.50 -1.36 14.82
N VAL A 40 -10.37 -2.06 14.09
CA VAL A 40 -10.16 -3.43 13.61
C VAL A 40 -9.67 -3.41 12.18
N TYR A 41 -8.77 -4.32 11.84
CA TYR A 41 -8.26 -4.50 10.49
C TYR A 41 -7.97 -5.99 10.22
N PRO A 42 -8.34 -6.53 9.07
CA PRO A 42 -9.25 -5.98 8.03
C PRO A 42 -10.73 -6.03 8.46
N TRP A 43 -11.59 -5.23 7.81
CA TRP A 43 -13.02 -5.17 8.13
C TRP A 43 -13.87 -6.26 7.48
N ALA A 44 -13.33 -6.91 6.45
CA ALA A 44 -13.96 -8.00 5.72
C ALA A 44 -12.94 -9.11 5.44
N ASP A 45 -13.43 -10.31 5.18
CA ASP A 45 -12.60 -11.45 4.83
C ASP A 45 -12.18 -11.46 3.34
N GLU A 46 -11.27 -12.36 3.00
CA GLU A 46 -10.75 -12.51 1.64
C GLU A 46 -11.86 -12.81 0.64
N GLU A 47 -12.87 -13.62 1.02
CA GLU A 47 -13.96 -13.99 0.15
C GLU A 47 -14.83 -12.78 -0.21
N TRP A 48 -15.06 -11.87 0.74
CA TRP A 48 -15.76 -10.62 0.47
C TRP A 48 -15.01 -9.78 -0.56
N PHE A 49 -13.68 -9.62 -0.41
CA PHE A 49 -12.86 -8.86 -1.35
C PHE A 49 -12.82 -9.47 -2.74
N LEU A 50 -12.81 -10.80 -2.85
CA LEU A 50 -12.87 -11.48 -4.15
C LEU A 50 -14.20 -11.23 -4.86
N ARG A 51 -15.32 -11.27 -4.12
CA ARG A 51 -16.66 -10.98 -4.68
C ARG A 51 -16.88 -9.52 -5.01
N ASN A 52 -16.14 -8.61 -4.37
CA ASN A 52 -16.25 -7.16 -4.49
C ASN A 52 -14.96 -6.54 -5.06
N SER A 53 -14.28 -7.21 -5.97
CA SER A 53 -12.97 -6.76 -6.48
C SER A 53 -13.03 -5.42 -7.23
N ASP A 54 -14.20 -5.00 -7.72
CA ASP A 54 -14.44 -3.67 -8.30
C ASP A 54 -14.28 -2.52 -7.28
N ILE A 55 -14.36 -2.82 -5.96
CA ILE A 55 -14.14 -1.84 -4.87
C ILE A 55 -12.79 -1.12 -5.01
N TYR A 56 -11.79 -1.79 -5.59
CA TYR A 56 -10.46 -1.22 -5.77
C TYR A 56 -10.38 -0.06 -6.78
N LEU A 57 -11.46 0.20 -7.53
CA LEU A 57 -11.61 1.41 -8.34
C LEU A 57 -12.25 2.58 -7.57
N GLU A 58 -12.91 2.30 -6.46
CA GLU A 58 -13.70 3.30 -5.72
C GLU A 58 -12.90 4.07 -4.66
N GLY A 59 -11.67 3.63 -4.35
CA GLY A 59 -10.84 4.31 -3.36
C GLY A 59 -10.44 5.71 -3.81
N GLU A 60 -10.56 6.69 -2.90
CA GLU A 60 -10.18 8.06 -3.20
C GLU A 60 -8.65 8.24 -3.14
N PRO A 61 -8.05 8.98 -4.07
CA PRO A 61 -6.62 9.30 -4.00
C PRO A 61 -6.29 10.17 -2.79
N ILE A 62 -5.27 9.79 -2.03
CA ILE A 62 -4.72 10.62 -0.94
C ILE A 62 -3.74 11.62 -1.56
N GLN A 63 -4.20 12.84 -1.85
CA GLN A 63 -3.45 13.81 -2.65
C GLN A 63 -2.06 14.12 -2.07
N ALA A 64 -1.94 14.35 -0.77
CA ALA A 64 -0.66 14.62 -0.13
C ALA A 64 0.34 13.46 -0.30
N ALA A 65 -0.14 12.21 -0.24
CA ALA A 65 0.69 11.03 -0.47
C ALA A 65 1.15 10.95 -1.94
N LEU A 66 0.25 11.22 -2.89
CA LEU A 66 0.60 11.23 -4.32
C LEU A 66 1.64 12.31 -4.64
N GLU A 67 1.53 13.49 -4.04
CA GLU A 67 2.51 14.57 -4.18
C GLU A 67 3.86 14.16 -3.56
N GLY A 68 3.85 13.59 -2.37
CA GLY A 68 5.04 13.06 -1.71
C GLY A 68 5.73 11.97 -2.53
N LEU A 69 4.98 11.06 -3.17
CA LEU A 69 5.54 10.05 -4.06
C LEU A 69 6.20 10.65 -5.31
N LYS A 70 5.64 11.72 -5.89
CA LYS A 70 6.27 12.41 -7.02
C LYS A 70 7.63 12.98 -6.64
N GLU A 71 7.76 13.53 -5.43
CA GLU A 71 9.06 13.98 -4.90
C GLU A 71 10.00 12.79 -4.66
N LEU A 72 9.50 11.71 -4.05
CA LEU A 72 10.28 10.51 -3.76
C LEU A 72 10.87 9.89 -5.03
N LYS A 73 10.11 9.88 -6.14
CA LYS A 73 10.53 9.38 -7.46
C LYS A 73 11.74 10.12 -8.04
N ARG A 74 12.09 11.29 -7.55
CA ARG A 74 13.31 12.00 -7.99
C ARG A 74 14.59 11.27 -7.57
N SER A 75 14.55 10.60 -6.43
CA SER A 75 15.71 9.93 -5.83
C SER A 75 15.58 8.41 -5.78
N TYR A 76 14.38 7.88 -5.83
CA TYR A 76 14.07 6.46 -5.67
C TYR A 76 13.26 5.91 -6.84
N GLU A 77 13.39 4.61 -7.07
CA GLU A 77 12.47 3.82 -7.87
C GLU A 77 11.33 3.35 -6.97
N VAL A 78 10.11 3.79 -7.27
CA VAL A 78 8.91 3.36 -6.53
C VAL A 78 8.44 2.02 -7.07
N VAL A 79 8.23 1.06 -6.17
CA VAL A 79 7.61 -0.23 -6.46
C VAL A 79 6.39 -0.38 -5.56
N PHE A 80 5.21 -0.46 -6.14
CA PHE A 80 4.01 -0.77 -5.37
C PHE A 80 4.00 -2.25 -5.00
N VAL A 81 3.81 -2.53 -3.70
CA VAL A 81 3.75 -3.91 -3.16
C VAL A 81 2.45 -4.04 -2.39
N THR A 82 1.51 -4.80 -2.92
CA THR A 82 0.14 -4.85 -2.42
C THR A 82 -0.35 -6.26 -2.10
N ARG A 83 -1.24 -6.37 -1.11
CA ARG A 83 -2.00 -7.59 -0.81
C ARG A 83 -3.31 -7.69 -1.59
N ARG A 84 -3.64 -6.72 -2.44
CA ARG A 84 -4.81 -6.86 -3.30
C ARG A 84 -4.75 -8.22 -4.01
N PRO A 85 -5.85 -8.95 -4.12
CA PRO A 85 -5.86 -10.23 -4.81
C PRO A 85 -5.47 -10.05 -6.29
N LYS A 86 -4.83 -11.07 -6.86
CA LYS A 86 -4.38 -11.03 -8.27
C LYS A 86 -5.56 -10.84 -9.25
N GLU A 87 -6.73 -11.30 -8.86
CA GLU A 87 -7.99 -11.12 -9.59
C GLU A 87 -8.40 -9.64 -9.73
N ALA A 88 -7.92 -8.79 -8.82
CA ALA A 88 -8.14 -7.34 -8.86
C ALA A 88 -7.03 -6.58 -9.62
N GLU A 89 -6.12 -7.25 -10.33
CA GLU A 89 -5.00 -6.61 -11.02
C GLU A 89 -5.47 -5.54 -12.00
N GLU A 90 -6.44 -5.83 -12.85
CA GLU A 90 -6.95 -4.87 -13.83
C GLU A 90 -7.48 -3.61 -13.15
N TYR A 91 -8.27 -3.75 -12.08
CA TYR A 91 -8.80 -2.62 -11.31
C TYR A 91 -7.68 -1.81 -10.65
N THR A 92 -6.68 -2.49 -10.10
CA THR A 92 -5.53 -1.87 -9.45
C THR A 92 -4.70 -1.04 -10.42
N LEU A 93 -4.37 -1.61 -11.58
CA LEU A 93 -3.58 -0.92 -12.61
C LEU A 93 -4.34 0.29 -13.19
N ARG A 94 -5.63 0.15 -13.44
CA ARG A 94 -6.48 1.27 -13.88
C ARG A 94 -6.55 2.38 -12.84
N TRP A 95 -6.66 2.03 -11.56
CA TRP A 95 -6.67 3.03 -10.50
C TRP A 95 -5.33 3.77 -10.42
N LEU A 96 -4.20 3.06 -10.42
CA LEU A 96 -2.87 3.66 -10.42
C LEU A 96 -2.62 4.55 -11.63
N ASP A 97 -3.05 4.13 -12.82
CA ASP A 97 -2.96 4.94 -14.04
C ASP A 97 -3.74 6.25 -13.88
N SER A 98 -4.97 6.19 -13.37
CA SER A 98 -5.80 7.37 -13.11
C SER A 98 -5.19 8.32 -12.05
N ALA A 99 -4.41 7.77 -11.13
CA ALA A 99 -3.67 8.51 -10.10
C ALA A 99 -2.31 9.05 -10.59
N GLY A 100 -1.92 8.75 -11.84
CA GLY A 100 -0.67 9.21 -12.46
C GLY A 100 0.55 8.34 -12.15
N PHE A 101 0.34 7.07 -11.79
CA PHE A 101 1.37 6.07 -11.47
C PHE A 101 1.25 4.79 -12.30
N GLY A 102 0.69 4.88 -13.52
CA GLY A 102 0.48 3.71 -14.39
C GLY A 102 1.77 3.07 -14.90
N ASP A 103 2.89 3.80 -14.90
CA ASP A 103 4.19 3.30 -15.37
C ASP A 103 5.01 2.60 -14.27
N GLU A 104 4.53 2.59 -13.03
CA GLU A 104 5.27 1.99 -11.92
C GLU A 104 5.10 0.47 -11.86
N THR A 105 6.13 -0.21 -11.37
CA THR A 105 6.04 -1.66 -11.10
C THR A 105 5.06 -1.93 -9.97
N VAL A 106 4.16 -2.88 -10.16
CA VAL A 106 3.21 -3.34 -9.13
C VAL A 106 3.42 -4.82 -8.87
N ILE A 107 3.56 -5.20 -7.61
CA ILE A 107 3.74 -6.58 -7.17
C ILE A 107 2.62 -6.98 -6.24
N PHE A 108 1.89 -8.01 -6.62
CA PHE A 108 0.83 -8.63 -5.83
C PHE A 108 1.44 -9.78 -5.01
N THR A 109 1.37 -9.70 -3.69
CA THR A 109 1.98 -10.68 -2.80
C THR A 109 1.33 -10.71 -1.43
N THR A 110 1.33 -11.87 -0.80
CA THR A 110 0.92 -12.05 0.61
C THR A 110 2.09 -11.98 1.59
N ASP A 111 3.33 -11.96 1.09
CA ASP A 111 4.55 -11.82 1.90
C ASP A 111 5.38 -10.64 1.42
N LYS A 112 4.96 -9.44 1.85
CA LYS A 112 5.59 -8.18 1.43
C LYS A 112 7.04 -8.07 1.90
N GLY A 113 7.36 -8.54 3.10
CA GLY A 113 8.71 -8.46 3.64
C GLY A 113 9.72 -9.25 2.80
N ARG A 114 9.42 -10.51 2.51
CA ARG A 114 10.28 -11.35 1.65
C ARG A 114 10.40 -10.78 0.24
N THR A 115 9.30 -10.30 -0.32
CA THR A 115 9.29 -9.65 -1.63
C THR A 115 10.21 -8.44 -1.65
N ALA A 116 10.09 -7.54 -0.67
CA ALA A 116 10.91 -6.34 -0.55
C ALA A 116 12.40 -6.67 -0.40
N LYS A 117 12.73 -7.67 0.41
CA LYS A 117 14.12 -8.15 0.56
C LYS A 117 14.67 -8.67 -0.77
N GLY A 118 13.89 -9.47 -1.50
CA GLY A 118 14.30 -9.97 -2.81
C GLY A 118 14.55 -8.85 -3.83
N LEU A 119 13.77 -7.78 -3.77
CA LEU A 119 13.92 -6.58 -4.60
C LEU A 119 15.02 -5.64 -4.12
N ARG A 120 15.60 -5.89 -2.93
CA ARG A 120 16.60 -5.02 -2.29
C ARG A 120 16.09 -3.60 -2.06
N VAL A 121 14.83 -3.47 -1.61
CA VAL A 121 14.30 -2.16 -1.25
C VAL A 121 15.03 -1.61 -0.02
N VAL A 122 15.21 -0.31 0.03
CA VAL A 122 15.93 0.35 1.12
C VAL A 122 15.02 0.69 2.30
N PHE A 123 13.73 0.90 2.06
CA PHE A 123 12.68 0.99 3.06
C PHE A 123 11.30 0.78 2.44
N ALA A 124 10.30 0.59 3.29
CA ALA A 124 8.90 0.47 2.89
C ALA A 124 8.06 1.61 3.48
N ILE A 125 6.93 1.92 2.84
CA ILE A 125 5.87 2.81 3.33
C ILE A 125 4.61 1.97 3.44
N GLU A 126 4.06 1.86 4.65
CA GLU A 126 3.04 0.86 4.97
C GLU A 126 2.12 1.34 6.10
N ASP A 127 0.88 0.87 6.13
CA ASP A 127 -0.07 1.11 7.22
C ASP A 127 -0.60 -0.17 7.87
N GLY A 128 -0.58 -1.29 7.17
CA GLY A 128 -1.08 -2.59 7.65
C GLY A 128 -0.20 -3.20 8.73
N PRO A 129 -0.72 -3.51 9.95
CA PRO A 129 0.09 -4.02 11.06
C PRO A 129 0.85 -5.30 10.73
N GLU A 130 0.20 -6.25 10.06
CA GLU A 130 0.84 -7.52 9.68
C GLU A 130 1.98 -7.33 8.68
N ASP A 131 1.80 -6.41 7.73
CA ASP A 131 2.79 -6.13 6.71
C ASP A 131 3.97 -5.36 7.28
N ILE A 132 3.74 -4.42 8.20
CA ILE A 132 4.79 -3.75 8.97
C ILE A 132 5.68 -4.81 9.66
N LEU A 133 5.07 -5.79 10.33
CA LEU A 133 5.80 -6.87 10.97
C LEU A 133 6.51 -7.79 9.97
N SER A 134 5.91 -8.03 8.79
CA SER A 134 6.54 -8.79 7.70
C SER A 134 7.82 -8.12 7.21
N TYR A 135 7.79 -6.82 6.94
CA TYR A 135 8.99 -6.06 6.56
C TYR A 135 10.08 -6.11 7.64
N ARG A 136 9.71 -5.91 8.91
CA ARG A 136 10.67 -5.94 10.03
C ARG A 136 11.35 -7.29 10.21
N ARG A 137 10.63 -8.40 10.04
CA ARG A 137 11.21 -9.76 10.07
C ARG A 137 12.33 -9.92 9.02
N GLU A 138 12.24 -9.23 7.92
CA GLU A 138 13.24 -9.25 6.85
C GLU A 138 14.28 -8.12 6.94
N ASN A 139 14.28 -7.37 8.05
CA ASN A 139 15.16 -6.22 8.31
C ASN A 139 15.00 -5.10 7.27
N VAL A 140 13.80 -4.92 6.74
CA VAL A 140 13.45 -3.77 5.89
C VAL A 140 12.84 -2.68 6.78
N PRO A 141 13.47 -1.49 6.87
CA PRO A 141 12.92 -0.37 7.64
C PRO A 141 11.57 0.07 7.10
N VAL A 142 10.63 0.45 7.99
CA VAL A 142 9.28 0.86 7.61
C VAL A 142 8.98 2.28 8.07
N CYS A 143 8.52 3.11 7.15
CA CYS A 143 7.84 4.35 7.43
C CYS A 143 6.35 4.06 7.56
N ILE A 144 5.78 4.25 8.74
CA ILE A 144 4.39 3.92 9.03
C ILE A 144 3.50 5.12 8.74
N VAL A 145 2.47 4.90 7.92
CA VAL A 145 1.36 5.83 7.76
C VAL A 145 0.36 5.56 8.89
N ASN A 146 0.22 6.51 9.81
CA ASN A 146 -0.64 6.35 10.97
C ASN A 146 -2.12 6.18 10.60
N ARG A 147 -2.71 5.13 11.14
CA ARG A 147 -4.14 4.79 11.02
C ARG A 147 -4.66 4.33 12.39
N PRO A 148 -5.98 4.37 12.65
CA PRO A 148 -6.54 3.95 13.93
C PRO A 148 -6.12 2.55 14.38
N TYR A 149 -5.93 1.64 13.44
CA TYR A 149 -5.58 0.23 13.69
C TYR A 149 -4.09 -0.06 13.88
N ASN A 150 -3.20 0.93 13.67
CA ASN A 150 -1.76 0.76 13.86
C ASN A 150 -1.14 1.71 14.90
N LEU A 151 -1.96 2.46 15.62
CA LEU A 151 -1.52 3.35 16.70
C LEU A 151 -0.76 2.54 17.75
N GLY A 152 0.46 2.93 18.07
CA GLY A 152 1.33 2.23 19.02
C GLY A 152 2.43 1.40 18.36
N LEU A 153 2.42 1.24 17.03
CA LEU A 153 3.58 0.72 16.30
C LEU A 153 4.53 1.88 15.98
N PRO A 154 5.76 1.89 16.53
CA PRO A 154 6.71 2.96 16.22
C PRO A 154 7.21 2.84 14.78
N SER A 155 7.29 3.96 14.08
CA SER A 155 7.93 4.00 12.75
C SER A 155 9.45 3.88 12.87
N ASP A 156 10.07 3.15 11.93
CA ASP A 156 11.53 3.03 11.88
C ASP A 156 12.17 4.26 11.22
N LEU A 157 11.37 4.99 10.44
CA LEU A 157 11.75 6.20 9.72
C LEU A 157 10.70 7.28 9.92
N SER A 158 11.11 8.54 9.92
CA SER A 158 10.21 9.68 9.95
C SER A 158 10.07 10.25 8.55
N MET A 159 8.86 10.33 8.04
CA MET A 159 8.53 11.04 6.82
C MET A 159 7.41 12.05 7.12
N LEU A 160 7.56 13.25 6.58
CA LEU A 160 6.50 14.26 6.60
C LEU A 160 5.75 14.13 5.26
N TRP A 161 4.51 13.72 5.34
CA TRP A 161 3.56 13.74 4.23
C TRP A 161 2.70 14.98 4.29
#